data_657401a92741073a4c94f251afee7dc3
#
_entry.id   657401a92741073a4c94f251afee7dc3
#
_cell.length_a   1.000
_cell.length_b   1.000
_cell.length_c   1.000
_cell.angle_alpha   90.00
_cell.angle_beta   90.00
_cell.angle_gamma   90.00
#
_symmetry.space_group_name_H-M   'P 1'
#
loop_
_entity.id
_entity.type
_entity.pdbx_description
1 polymer ?
#
loop_
_entity_poly.entity_id
_entity_poly.type
_entity_poly.pdbx_seq_one_letter_code
_entity_poly.pdbx_strand_id
1 'polypeptide(L)'
;DRFEYIYPNYLFAKEFNISKDKNKKVSFVSEGFQKHYQTNTYEAIVVNDIKYNTNQKIFNSGFVNDFEFLIRNVNSDSENSSNYKKDVNYEFLSSVLFKTSYPLIKKGNKNTKYFSPIFSAKYSPNQTKDISNEDRYISYENIFLMDRFGKNDFVEGGQSISLGLEFNNINNSDGRNIFNFGVAQIYRDNENLDLPEKTNLNQKTSDLVGNLNIFPTENFGIEYTFAVDNSLDHNNYNFVKANLKVN
;
A
#
# COMPACT_ATOMS: atom_id res chain seq x y z
N ASP A 1 -24.06 -12.32 21.81
CA ASP A 1 -22.75 -12.80 21.34
C ASP A 1 -22.92 -13.40 19.97
N ARG A 2 -22.18 -12.90 18.98
CA ARG A 2 -22.18 -13.45 17.62
C ARG A 2 -20.97 -14.36 17.49
N PHE A 3 -21.19 -15.67 17.37
CA PHE A 3 -20.10 -16.61 17.12
C PHE A 3 -19.83 -16.70 15.62
N GLU A 4 -18.56 -16.69 15.27
CA GLU A 4 -18.03 -16.92 13.94
C GLU A 4 -17.22 -18.23 13.97
N TYR A 5 -17.52 -19.12 13.04
CA TYR A 5 -16.76 -20.34 12.85
C TYR A 5 -15.96 -20.22 11.57
N ILE A 6 -14.63 -20.29 11.69
CA ILE A 6 -13.70 -20.25 10.55
C ILE A 6 -13.04 -21.61 10.43
N TYR A 7 -13.41 -22.36 9.39
CA TYR A 7 -12.79 -23.67 9.11
C TYR A 7 -13.18 -24.17 7.70
N PRO A 8 -12.19 -24.58 6.86
CA PRO A 8 -10.74 -24.42 7.06
C PRO A 8 -10.27 -22.98 6.88
N ASN A 9 -9.07 -22.68 7.36
CA ASN A 9 -8.32 -21.47 7.04
C ASN A 9 -6.90 -21.91 6.67
N TYR A 10 -6.38 -21.46 5.53
CA TYR A 10 -5.04 -21.79 5.08
C TYR A 10 -4.34 -20.61 4.41
N LEU A 11 -3.02 -20.62 4.50
CA LEU A 11 -2.12 -19.74 3.76
C LEU A 11 -0.94 -20.58 3.25
N PHE A 12 -0.74 -20.56 1.94
CA PHE A 12 0.45 -21.12 1.30
C PHE A 12 1.19 -19.99 0.56
N ALA A 13 2.46 -19.81 0.84
CA ALA A 13 3.30 -18.82 0.16
C ALA A 13 4.63 -19.41 -0.25
N LYS A 14 5.06 -19.15 -1.48
CA LYS A 14 6.36 -19.56 -2.01
C LYS A 14 6.97 -18.49 -2.90
N GLU A 15 8.25 -18.19 -2.69
CA GLU A 15 9.02 -17.24 -3.47
C GLU A 15 10.12 -17.96 -4.28
N PHE A 16 10.29 -17.53 -5.53
CA PHE A 16 11.30 -18.04 -6.45
C PHE A 16 12.16 -16.89 -6.95
N ASN A 17 13.49 -17.01 -6.82
CA ASN A 17 14.43 -16.10 -7.48
C ASN A 17 14.65 -16.53 -8.92
N ILE A 18 14.36 -15.64 -9.90
CA ILE A 18 14.49 -15.97 -11.33
C ILE A 18 15.86 -15.57 -11.86
N SER A 19 16.56 -14.63 -11.21
CA SER A 19 17.87 -14.16 -11.65
C SER A 19 18.98 -14.56 -10.69
N LYS A 20 20.19 -14.74 -11.21
CA LYS A 20 21.40 -15.00 -10.42
C LYS A 20 21.66 -13.89 -9.41
N ASP A 21 21.33 -12.66 -9.74
CA ASP A 21 21.53 -11.48 -8.88
C ASP A 21 20.43 -11.32 -7.82
N LYS A 22 19.48 -12.26 -7.73
CA LYS A 22 18.32 -12.22 -6.82
C LYS A 22 17.45 -10.94 -6.93
N ASN A 23 17.60 -10.17 -8.03
CA ASN A 23 16.90 -8.91 -8.25
C ASN A 23 15.54 -9.10 -8.91
N LYS A 24 15.18 -10.33 -9.28
CA LYS A 24 13.90 -10.66 -9.92
C LYS A 24 13.29 -11.84 -9.19
N LYS A 25 12.11 -11.63 -8.70
CA LYS A 25 11.38 -12.62 -7.90
C LYS A 25 10.00 -12.87 -8.48
N VAL A 26 9.57 -14.12 -8.44
CA VAL A 26 8.17 -14.52 -8.60
C VAL A 26 7.72 -15.11 -7.29
N SER A 27 6.62 -14.63 -6.77
CA SER A 27 5.95 -15.24 -5.62
C SER A 27 4.60 -15.79 -6.02
N PHE A 28 4.27 -16.93 -5.46
CA PHE A 28 2.94 -17.52 -5.49
C PHE A 28 2.39 -17.51 -4.07
N VAL A 29 1.19 -16.97 -3.90
CA VAL A 29 0.47 -16.98 -2.63
C VAL A 29 -0.91 -17.55 -2.91
N SER A 30 -1.32 -18.52 -2.12
CA SER A 30 -2.68 -19.05 -2.11
C SER A 30 -3.20 -19.02 -0.68
N GLU A 31 -4.32 -18.37 -0.46
CA GLU A 31 -4.98 -18.30 0.83
C GLU A 31 -6.48 -18.52 0.67
N GLY A 32 -7.09 -19.04 1.70
CA GLY A 32 -8.52 -19.24 1.69
C GLY A 32 -9.07 -19.51 3.06
N PHE A 33 -10.35 -19.25 3.19
CA PHE A 33 -11.11 -19.56 4.39
C PHE A 33 -12.55 -19.92 4.04
N GLN A 34 -13.18 -20.61 4.98
CA GLN A 34 -14.61 -20.82 5.01
C GLN A 34 -15.14 -20.34 6.35
N LYS A 35 -16.13 -19.47 6.33
CA LYS A 35 -16.74 -18.85 7.49
C LYS A 35 -18.23 -19.14 7.56
N HIS A 36 -18.69 -19.47 8.74
CA HIS A 36 -20.10 -19.56 9.07
C HIS A 36 -20.40 -18.62 10.25
N TYR A 37 -21.41 -17.80 10.09
CA TYR A 37 -21.88 -16.91 11.14
C TYR A 37 -23.22 -17.40 11.67
N GLN A 38 -23.50 -17.15 12.93
CA GLN A 38 -24.82 -17.46 13.53
C GLN A 38 -26.00 -16.73 12.87
N THR A 39 -25.73 -15.70 12.09
CA THR A 39 -26.72 -14.95 11.31
C THR A 39 -27.12 -15.66 10.02
N ASN A 40 -26.83 -16.93 9.86
CA ASN A 40 -27.02 -17.70 8.63
C ASN A 40 -26.27 -17.12 7.41
N THR A 41 -25.13 -16.49 7.66
CA THR A 41 -24.22 -16.00 6.62
C THR A 41 -23.11 -17.03 6.41
N TYR A 42 -22.86 -17.35 5.16
CA TYR A 42 -21.80 -18.25 4.73
C TYR A 42 -20.86 -17.51 3.76
N GLU A 43 -19.56 -17.68 3.93
CA GLU A 43 -18.53 -17.16 3.03
C GLU A 43 -17.40 -18.19 2.88
N ALA A 44 -17.15 -18.62 1.66
CA ALA A 44 -15.97 -19.40 1.29
C ALA A 44 -15.18 -18.67 0.24
N ILE A 45 -13.88 -18.44 0.48
CA ILE A 45 -13.02 -17.63 -0.38
C ILE A 45 -11.69 -18.33 -0.57
N VAL A 46 -11.23 -18.30 -1.81
CA VAL A 46 -9.88 -18.70 -2.19
C VAL A 46 -9.28 -17.63 -3.08
N VAL A 47 -8.15 -17.09 -2.67
CA VAL A 47 -7.38 -16.11 -3.43
C VAL A 47 -6.05 -16.71 -3.82
N ASN A 48 -5.71 -16.61 -5.10
CA ASN A 48 -4.43 -17.06 -5.63
C ASN A 48 -3.73 -15.89 -6.32
N ASP A 49 -2.54 -15.54 -5.84
CA ASP A 49 -1.71 -14.47 -6.37
C ASP A 49 -0.45 -15.01 -7.03
N ILE A 50 -0.15 -14.52 -8.21
CA ILE A 50 1.17 -14.60 -8.83
C ILE A 50 1.71 -13.19 -8.94
N LYS A 51 2.80 -12.90 -8.23
CA LYS A 51 3.47 -11.59 -8.25
C LYS A 51 4.85 -11.73 -8.86
N TYR A 52 5.17 -10.87 -9.80
CA TYR A 52 6.54 -10.65 -10.29
C TYR A 52 7.03 -9.31 -9.78
N ASN A 53 8.23 -9.27 -9.22
CA ASN A 53 8.86 -8.07 -8.71
C ASN A 53 10.33 -8.03 -9.16
N THR A 54 10.79 -6.86 -9.65
CA THR A 54 12.18 -6.67 -10.06
C THR A 54 13.10 -6.29 -8.92
N ASN A 55 12.58 -6.05 -7.71
CA ASN A 55 13.29 -5.37 -6.65
C ASN A 55 13.97 -4.06 -7.13
N GLN A 56 14.29 -3.20 -6.23
CA GLN A 56 14.88 -1.90 -6.57
C GLN A 56 16.20 -2.07 -7.33
N LYS A 57 16.25 -1.58 -8.55
CA LYS A 57 17.44 -1.56 -9.38
C LYS A 57 17.97 -0.14 -9.52
N ILE A 58 19.20 0.07 -9.07
CA ILE A 58 19.92 1.34 -9.22
C ILE A 58 20.58 1.37 -10.59
N PHE A 59 20.28 2.39 -11.40
CA PHE A 59 20.88 2.62 -12.69
C PHE A 59 22.10 3.56 -12.56
N ASN A 60 23.00 3.51 -13.53
CA ASN A 60 24.19 4.40 -13.57
C ASN A 60 23.81 5.87 -13.62
N SER A 61 22.60 6.20 -14.09
CA SER A 61 22.02 7.55 -14.08
C SER A 61 21.60 8.03 -12.68
N GLY A 62 21.62 7.16 -11.65
CA GLY A 62 21.16 7.46 -10.30
C GLY A 62 19.70 7.14 -10.01
N PHE A 63 18.90 6.80 -11.03
CA PHE A 63 17.53 6.37 -10.82
C PHE A 63 17.45 5.01 -10.13
N VAL A 64 16.50 4.90 -9.20
CA VAL A 64 16.15 3.65 -8.52
C VAL A 64 14.77 3.24 -9.02
N ASN A 65 14.69 2.16 -9.78
CA ASN A 65 13.44 1.69 -10.38
C ASN A 65 12.99 0.38 -9.75
N ASP A 66 11.68 0.23 -9.68
CA ASP A 66 10.99 -0.97 -9.24
C ASP A 66 9.81 -1.23 -10.18
N PHE A 67 9.58 -2.50 -10.50
CA PHE A 67 8.48 -2.91 -11.34
C PHE A 67 7.80 -4.12 -10.71
N GLU A 68 6.49 -4.04 -10.55
CA GLU A 68 5.66 -5.12 -10.03
C GLU A 68 4.56 -5.46 -11.02
N PHE A 69 4.27 -6.75 -11.13
CA PHE A 69 3.13 -7.27 -11.86
C PHE A 69 2.40 -8.28 -11.00
N LEU A 70 1.08 -8.15 -10.91
CA LEU A 70 0.20 -9.02 -10.16
C LEU A 70 -0.82 -9.66 -11.11
N ILE A 71 -0.98 -10.96 -10.99
CA ILE A 71 -2.19 -11.68 -11.43
C ILE A 71 -2.85 -12.22 -10.16
N ARG A 72 -4.13 -11.94 -9.99
CA ARG A 72 -4.94 -12.38 -8.87
C ARG A 72 -6.17 -13.12 -9.37
N ASN A 73 -6.40 -14.31 -8.85
CA ASN A 73 -7.63 -15.04 -9.02
C ASN A 73 -8.37 -15.05 -7.67
N VAL A 74 -9.60 -14.55 -7.66
CA VAL A 74 -10.48 -14.56 -6.49
C VAL A 74 -11.64 -15.49 -6.81
N ASN A 75 -11.80 -16.53 -6.01
CA ASN A 75 -12.93 -17.45 -6.10
C ASN A 75 -13.73 -17.28 -4.81
N SER A 76 -15.01 -17.02 -4.92
CA SER A 76 -15.92 -16.88 -3.79
C SER A 76 -17.17 -17.69 -3.98
N ASP A 77 -17.70 -18.21 -2.87
CA ASP A 77 -19.02 -18.81 -2.75
C ASP A 77 -19.65 -18.27 -1.47
N SER A 78 -20.81 -17.66 -1.55
CA SER A 78 -21.41 -17.04 -0.39
C SER A 78 -22.92 -17.07 -0.39
N GLU A 79 -23.48 -17.06 0.82
CA GLU A 79 -24.92 -16.93 1.07
C GLU A 79 -25.15 -15.89 2.17
N ASN A 80 -26.10 -14.98 1.92
CA ASN A 80 -26.45 -13.87 2.82
C ASN A 80 -25.25 -12.97 3.21
N SER A 81 -24.19 -12.90 2.38
CA SER A 81 -23.04 -12.05 2.59
C SER A 81 -23.29 -10.65 2.02
N SER A 82 -22.84 -9.61 2.73
CA SER A 82 -22.74 -8.24 2.20
C SER A 82 -21.43 -7.98 1.46
N ASN A 83 -20.44 -8.88 1.60
CA ASN A 83 -19.08 -8.69 1.07
C ASN A 83 -18.90 -9.35 -0.30
N TYR A 84 -19.66 -10.41 -0.60
CA TYR A 84 -19.51 -11.22 -1.79
C TYR A 84 -20.85 -11.47 -2.47
N LYS A 85 -20.79 -11.65 -3.79
CA LYS A 85 -21.97 -12.02 -4.58
C LYS A 85 -22.46 -13.38 -4.15
N LYS A 86 -23.79 -13.55 -4.11
CA LYS A 86 -24.42 -14.84 -3.88
C LYS A 86 -23.98 -15.83 -4.96
N ASP A 87 -23.83 -17.09 -4.57
CA ASP A 87 -23.38 -18.20 -5.42
C ASP A 87 -21.90 -18.12 -5.81
N VAL A 88 -21.45 -19.11 -6.55
CA VAL A 88 -20.03 -19.25 -6.94
C VAL A 88 -19.66 -18.19 -7.95
N ASN A 89 -18.60 -17.45 -7.66
CA ASN A 89 -18.05 -16.41 -8.52
C ASN A 89 -16.53 -16.60 -8.72
N TYR A 90 -16.05 -16.40 -9.96
CA TYR A 90 -14.64 -16.52 -10.33
C TYR A 90 -14.18 -15.23 -10.98
N GLU A 91 -13.17 -14.60 -10.41
CA GLU A 91 -12.62 -13.34 -10.92
C GLU A 91 -11.12 -13.48 -11.21
N PHE A 92 -10.70 -12.99 -12.37
CA PHE A 92 -9.29 -12.87 -12.76
C PHE A 92 -8.94 -11.41 -12.98
N LEU A 93 -7.96 -10.96 -12.24
CA LEU A 93 -7.56 -9.59 -12.14
C LEU A 93 -6.07 -9.45 -12.40
N SER A 94 -5.67 -8.32 -12.93
CA SER A 94 -4.25 -8.02 -13.10
C SER A 94 -3.95 -6.57 -12.76
N SER A 95 -2.73 -6.32 -12.31
CA SER A 95 -2.25 -4.98 -12.01
C SER A 95 -0.76 -4.86 -12.31
N VAL A 96 -0.36 -3.70 -12.79
CA VAL A 96 1.03 -3.34 -13.04
C VAL A 96 1.35 -2.08 -12.25
N LEU A 97 2.50 -2.08 -11.58
CA LEU A 97 3.06 -0.91 -10.92
C LEU A 97 4.49 -0.69 -11.39
N PHE A 98 4.77 0.52 -11.84
CA PHE A 98 6.12 1.03 -12.02
C PHE A 98 6.38 2.11 -11.01
N LYS A 99 7.51 2.04 -10.30
CA LYS A 99 7.95 3.06 -9.35
C LYS A 99 9.37 3.47 -9.67
N THR A 100 9.64 4.75 -9.63
CA THR A 100 10.99 5.30 -9.79
C THR A 100 11.24 6.41 -8.79
N SER A 101 12.48 6.52 -8.33
CA SER A 101 12.93 7.61 -7.48
C SER A 101 14.34 8.06 -7.89
N TYR A 102 14.67 9.30 -7.55
CA TYR A 102 15.98 9.85 -7.81
C TYR A 102 16.61 10.41 -6.51
N PRO A 103 17.29 9.57 -5.71
CA PRO A 103 17.84 9.97 -4.43
C PRO A 103 19.06 10.89 -4.61
N LEU A 104 18.92 12.15 -4.23
CA LEU A 104 20.00 13.12 -4.08
C LEU A 104 20.60 12.98 -2.68
N ILE A 105 21.93 12.86 -2.60
CA ILE A 105 22.63 12.56 -1.35
C ILE A 105 23.59 13.71 -1.02
N LYS A 106 23.48 14.25 0.19
CA LYS A 106 24.46 15.19 0.76
C LYS A 106 25.11 14.57 2.00
N LYS A 107 26.34 14.14 1.84
CA LYS A 107 27.16 13.61 2.95
C LYS A 107 27.74 14.78 3.75
N GLY A 108 27.54 14.80 5.05
CA GLY A 108 28.17 15.69 6.02
C GLY A 108 28.98 14.88 7.05
N ASN A 109 29.74 15.55 7.91
CA ASN A 109 30.56 14.87 8.91
C ASN A 109 29.72 14.13 9.97
N LYS A 110 28.64 14.73 10.43
CA LYS A 110 27.77 14.16 11.46
C LYS A 110 26.56 13.46 10.87
N ASN A 111 26.00 13.97 9.78
CA ASN A 111 24.76 13.49 9.21
C ASN A 111 24.85 13.35 7.70
N THR A 112 24.13 12.37 7.15
CA THR A 112 23.88 12.21 5.72
C THR A 112 22.41 12.53 5.44
N LYS A 113 22.18 13.41 4.46
CA LYS A 113 20.84 13.84 4.06
C LYS A 113 20.50 13.25 2.71
N TYR A 114 19.26 12.76 2.58
CA TYR A 114 18.69 12.25 1.34
C TYR A 114 17.47 13.07 0.98
N PHE A 115 17.34 13.43 -0.29
CA PHE A 115 16.15 14.02 -0.84
C PHE A 115 15.78 13.24 -2.09
N SER A 116 14.59 12.66 -2.12
CA SER A 116 14.18 11.70 -3.15
C SER A 116 12.83 12.11 -3.73
N PRO A 117 12.78 12.71 -4.92
CA PRO A 117 11.56 12.71 -5.73
C PRO A 117 11.17 11.28 -6.08
N ILE A 118 9.88 10.99 -5.98
CA ILE A 118 9.30 9.66 -6.22
C ILE A 118 8.15 9.82 -7.21
N PHE A 119 8.13 8.94 -8.20
CA PHE A 119 7.04 8.79 -9.15
C PHE A 119 6.60 7.33 -9.18
N SER A 120 5.31 7.09 -9.24
CA SER A 120 4.79 5.77 -9.59
C SER A 120 3.62 5.87 -10.58
N ALA A 121 3.48 4.84 -11.42
CA ALA A 121 2.36 4.66 -12.33
C ALA A 121 1.77 3.27 -12.10
N LYS A 122 0.46 3.21 -11.92
CA LYS A 122 -0.31 1.97 -11.69
C LYS A 122 -1.40 1.85 -12.72
N TYR A 123 -1.59 0.64 -13.24
CA TYR A 123 -2.66 0.29 -14.16
C TYR A 123 -3.26 -1.05 -13.80
N SER A 124 -4.59 -1.12 -13.76
CA SER A 124 -5.37 -2.35 -13.61
C SER A 124 -6.60 -2.27 -14.51
N PRO A 125 -6.78 -3.21 -15.46
CA PRO A 125 -7.93 -3.15 -16.38
C PRO A 125 -9.27 -3.39 -15.69
N ASN A 126 -9.27 -4.12 -14.58
CA ASN A 126 -10.47 -4.53 -13.86
C ASN A 126 -10.35 -4.26 -12.36
N GLN A 127 -11.50 -4.08 -11.71
CA GLN A 127 -11.67 -3.95 -10.28
C GLN A 127 -12.60 -5.07 -9.78
N THR A 128 -12.34 -5.61 -8.59
CA THR A 128 -13.12 -6.73 -8.05
C THR A 128 -14.49 -6.32 -7.55
N LYS A 129 -14.54 -5.36 -6.64
CA LYS A 129 -15.74 -5.03 -5.89
C LYS A 129 -15.76 -3.59 -5.42
N ASP A 130 -16.94 -3.12 -5.07
CA ASP A 130 -17.14 -1.86 -4.37
C ASP A 130 -16.66 -1.97 -2.92
N ILE A 131 -15.78 -1.06 -2.53
CA ILE A 131 -15.25 -0.89 -1.17
C ILE A 131 -15.48 0.54 -0.64
N SER A 132 -16.37 1.31 -1.29
CA SER A 132 -16.65 2.72 -0.94
C SER A 132 -17.06 2.91 0.52
N ASN A 133 -17.76 1.94 1.09
CA ASN A 133 -18.22 1.97 2.48
C ASN A 133 -17.19 1.46 3.50
N GLU A 134 -15.98 1.07 3.06
CA GLU A 134 -14.94 0.61 3.98
C GLU A 134 -14.17 1.79 4.59
N ASP A 135 -13.85 1.69 5.88
CA ASP A 135 -13.03 2.69 6.58
C ASP A 135 -11.55 2.52 6.24
N ARG A 136 -11.20 2.83 4.98
CA ARG A 136 -9.84 2.79 4.46
C ARG A 136 -9.42 4.14 3.92
N TYR A 137 -8.13 4.43 4.01
CA TYR A 137 -7.55 5.70 3.59
C TYR A 137 -6.14 5.52 3.03
N ILE A 138 -5.69 6.51 2.28
CA ILE A 138 -4.31 6.61 1.81
C ILE A 138 -3.46 7.34 2.86
N SER A 139 -2.27 6.82 3.08
CA SER A 139 -1.19 7.45 3.84
C SER A 139 0.08 7.48 3.00
N TYR A 140 1.11 8.18 3.48
CA TYR A 140 2.40 8.21 2.80
C TYR A 140 3.03 6.81 2.70
N GLU A 141 2.79 5.93 3.67
CA GLU A 141 3.34 4.57 3.73
C GLU A 141 2.75 3.65 2.66
N ASN A 142 1.48 3.84 2.28
CA ASN A 142 0.80 2.93 1.35
C ASN A 142 0.61 3.47 -0.07
N ILE A 143 0.77 4.78 -0.29
CA ILE A 143 0.45 5.46 -1.56
C ILE A 143 1.22 4.93 -2.77
N PHE A 144 2.44 4.40 -2.57
CA PHE A 144 3.30 3.85 -3.61
C PHE A 144 3.26 2.32 -3.71
N LEU A 145 2.35 1.66 -3.00
CA LEU A 145 2.23 0.20 -3.01
C LEU A 145 1.31 -0.29 -4.13
N MET A 146 1.55 -1.52 -4.59
CA MET A 146 0.65 -2.24 -5.49
C MET A 146 -0.73 -2.40 -4.86
N ASP A 147 -0.77 -2.86 -3.61
CA ASP A 147 -1.98 -2.94 -2.79
C ASP A 147 -1.99 -1.83 -1.74
N ARG A 148 -2.62 -0.71 -2.08
CA ARG A 148 -2.75 0.46 -1.20
C ARG A 148 -3.73 0.24 -0.05
N PHE A 149 -4.62 -0.74 -0.18
CA PHE A 149 -5.70 -0.99 0.78
C PHE A 149 -5.42 -2.13 1.73
N GLY A 150 -4.40 -2.95 1.47
CA GLY A 150 -4.09 -4.13 2.27
C GLY A 150 -5.22 -5.16 2.24
N LYS A 151 -5.85 -5.36 1.06
CA LYS A 151 -6.93 -6.34 0.86
C LYS A 151 -6.51 -7.42 -0.13
N ASN A 152 -6.49 -8.65 0.34
CA ASN A 152 -6.07 -9.78 -0.47
C ASN A 152 -7.09 -10.20 -1.54
N ASP A 153 -8.35 -9.80 -1.38
CA ASP A 153 -9.46 -10.11 -2.29
C ASP A 153 -9.92 -8.92 -3.14
N PHE A 154 -9.08 -7.88 -3.26
CA PHE A 154 -9.38 -6.66 -3.97
C PHE A 154 -8.22 -6.22 -4.87
N VAL A 155 -8.53 -5.75 -6.06
CA VAL A 155 -7.60 -5.03 -6.95
C VAL A 155 -8.23 -3.71 -7.34
N GLU A 156 -7.51 -2.62 -7.08
CA GLU A 156 -7.91 -1.28 -7.44
C GLU A 156 -7.80 -1.09 -8.96
N GLY A 157 -8.95 -0.85 -9.61
CA GLY A 157 -9.04 -0.65 -11.06
C GLY A 157 -8.66 0.76 -11.53
N GLY A 158 -8.44 0.87 -12.84
CA GLY A 158 -8.15 2.14 -13.52
C GLY A 158 -6.67 2.46 -13.62
N GLN A 159 -6.40 3.71 -14.03
CA GLN A 159 -5.05 4.25 -14.18
C GLN A 159 -4.80 5.33 -13.13
N SER A 160 -3.63 5.31 -12.54
CA SER A 160 -3.22 6.36 -11.61
C SER A 160 -1.72 6.58 -11.64
N ILE A 161 -1.32 7.82 -11.39
CA ILE A 161 0.06 8.19 -11.07
C ILE A 161 0.12 8.70 -9.65
N SER A 162 1.24 8.47 -8.96
CA SER A 162 1.51 9.09 -7.67
C SER A 162 2.82 9.86 -7.76
N LEU A 163 2.80 11.07 -7.26
CA LEU A 163 3.97 11.93 -7.13
C LEU A 163 4.27 12.14 -5.66
N GLY A 164 5.53 12.11 -5.29
CA GLY A 164 5.92 12.38 -3.92
C GLY A 164 7.35 12.84 -3.77
N LEU A 165 7.63 13.34 -2.58
CA LEU A 165 8.93 13.77 -2.14
C LEU A 165 9.24 13.15 -0.80
N GLU A 166 10.45 12.69 -0.61
CA GLU A 166 10.95 12.17 0.66
C GLU A 166 12.25 12.88 1.05
N PHE A 167 12.34 13.24 2.32
CA PHE A 167 13.57 13.77 2.90
C PHE A 167 13.93 12.97 4.14
N ASN A 168 15.17 12.51 4.22
CA ASN A 168 15.73 11.77 5.35
C ASN A 168 17.00 12.46 5.84
N ASN A 169 17.18 12.55 7.16
CA ASN A 169 18.41 13.01 7.80
C ASN A 169 18.90 11.94 8.77
N ILE A 170 19.98 11.26 8.39
CA ILE A 170 20.52 10.09 9.09
C ILE A 170 21.79 10.49 9.83
N ASN A 171 21.89 10.13 11.10
CA ASN A 171 23.10 10.27 11.90
C ASN A 171 24.14 9.24 11.44
N ASN A 172 25.35 9.71 11.10
CA ASN A 172 26.43 8.85 10.58
C ASN A 172 27.05 7.93 11.66
N SER A 173 26.90 8.26 12.96
CA SER A 173 27.55 7.51 14.02
C SER A 173 26.82 6.21 14.38
N ASP A 174 25.49 6.22 14.31
CA ASP A 174 24.61 5.12 14.73
C ASP A 174 23.63 4.65 13.63
N GLY A 175 23.61 5.32 12.47
CA GLY A 175 22.70 5.03 11.36
C GLY A 175 21.26 5.40 11.62
N ARG A 176 20.94 6.08 12.73
CA ARG A 176 19.59 6.44 13.12
C ARG A 176 19.04 7.57 12.25
N ASN A 177 17.81 7.43 11.83
CA ASN A 177 17.06 8.50 11.18
C ASN A 177 16.62 9.54 12.23
N ILE A 178 17.18 10.73 12.19
CA ILE A 178 16.86 11.83 13.13
C ILE A 178 15.60 12.56 12.70
N PHE A 179 15.40 12.67 11.40
CA PHE A 179 14.30 13.39 10.80
C PHE A 179 13.91 12.74 9.47
N ASN A 180 12.65 12.44 9.32
CA ASN A 180 12.04 11.99 8.07
C ASN A 180 10.82 12.87 7.77
N PHE A 181 10.69 13.28 6.52
CA PHE A 181 9.51 13.95 6.00
C PHE A 181 9.17 13.33 4.65
N GLY A 182 7.93 12.96 4.48
CA GLY A 182 7.38 12.46 3.24
C GLY A 182 6.06 13.14 2.90
N VAL A 183 5.85 13.42 1.62
CA VAL A 183 4.59 13.97 1.12
C VAL A 183 4.30 13.40 -0.26
N ALA A 184 3.04 13.05 -0.53
CA ALA A 184 2.65 12.50 -1.82
C ALA A 184 1.16 12.70 -2.13
N GLN A 185 0.80 12.57 -3.41
CA GLN A 185 -0.56 12.70 -3.92
C GLN A 185 -0.78 11.77 -5.11
N ILE A 186 -2.03 11.28 -5.28
CA ILE A 186 -2.45 10.45 -6.41
C ILE A 186 -3.25 11.31 -7.40
N TYR A 187 -3.02 11.04 -8.68
CA TYR A 187 -3.80 11.56 -9.79
C TYR A 187 -4.34 10.41 -10.62
N ARG A 188 -5.66 10.41 -10.90
CA ARG A 188 -6.37 9.41 -11.70
C ARG A 188 -6.89 10.02 -12.98
N ASP A 189 -7.03 9.21 -14.01
CA ASP A 189 -7.70 9.60 -15.25
C ASP A 189 -9.20 9.84 -15.03
N ASN A 190 -9.85 9.00 -14.24
CA ASN A 190 -11.26 9.06 -13.92
C ASN A 190 -11.52 8.92 -12.41
N GLU A 191 -12.65 9.46 -11.96
CA GLU A 191 -13.20 9.15 -10.64
C GLU A 191 -13.53 7.66 -10.55
N ASN A 192 -13.40 7.09 -9.36
CA ASN A 192 -13.75 5.71 -9.08
C ASN A 192 -14.60 5.66 -7.80
N LEU A 193 -15.91 5.71 -7.98
CA LEU A 193 -16.88 5.78 -6.87
C LEU A 193 -16.95 4.50 -6.03
N ASP A 194 -16.37 3.40 -6.51
CA ASP A 194 -16.26 2.16 -5.73
C ASP A 194 -15.11 2.19 -4.69
N LEU A 195 -14.35 3.29 -4.65
CA LEU A 195 -13.28 3.50 -3.67
C LEU A 195 -13.76 4.35 -2.49
N PRO A 196 -13.13 4.20 -1.30
CA PRO A 196 -13.48 5.01 -0.13
C PRO A 196 -13.35 6.51 -0.38
N GLU A 197 -14.30 7.29 0.14
CA GLU A 197 -14.27 8.75 0.07
C GLU A 197 -13.17 9.35 0.96
N LYS A 198 -12.81 8.64 2.01
CA LYS A 198 -11.77 9.08 2.93
C LYS A 198 -10.46 9.33 2.19
N THR A 199 -9.85 10.48 2.41
CA THR A 199 -8.69 10.99 1.67
C THR A 199 -8.93 11.23 0.16
N ASN A 200 -10.18 11.51 -0.24
CA ASN A 200 -10.61 11.81 -1.61
C ASN A 200 -10.11 10.78 -2.65
N LEU A 201 -10.04 9.50 -2.23
CA LEU A 201 -9.48 8.45 -3.07
C LEU A 201 -10.40 8.05 -4.23
N ASN A 202 -11.72 8.27 -4.08
CA ASN A 202 -12.72 8.11 -5.12
C ASN A 202 -12.66 9.21 -6.20
N GLN A 203 -11.96 10.33 -5.94
CA GLN A 203 -11.83 11.47 -6.85
C GLN A 203 -10.65 11.32 -7.82
N LYS A 204 -10.59 12.19 -8.83
CA LYS A 204 -9.44 12.26 -9.77
C LYS A 204 -8.13 12.63 -9.08
N THR A 205 -8.21 13.40 -8.00
CA THR A 205 -7.05 13.81 -7.22
C THR A 205 -7.30 13.46 -5.75
N SER A 206 -6.43 12.67 -5.16
CA SER A 206 -6.52 12.35 -3.74
C SER A 206 -6.12 13.55 -2.87
N ASP A 207 -6.32 13.44 -1.56
CA ASP A 207 -5.68 14.32 -0.60
C ASP A 207 -4.15 14.30 -0.76
N LEU A 208 -3.53 15.41 -0.35
CA LEU A 208 -2.10 15.47 -0.10
C LEU A 208 -1.83 14.76 1.22
N VAL A 209 -1.19 13.59 1.16
CA VAL A 209 -0.85 12.82 2.35
C VAL A 209 0.62 12.95 2.70
N GLY A 210 0.93 12.91 3.99
CA GLY A 210 2.31 13.00 4.41
C GLY A 210 2.58 12.47 5.81
N ASN A 211 3.86 12.34 6.10
CA ASN A 211 4.39 12.01 7.41
C ASN A 211 5.55 12.92 7.79
N LEU A 212 5.70 13.15 9.08
CA LEU A 212 6.80 13.89 9.67
C LEU A 212 7.24 13.14 10.93
N ASN A 213 8.46 12.62 10.91
CA ASN A 213 9.01 11.85 12.02
C ASN A 213 10.27 12.56 12.54
N ILE A 214 10.33 12.80 13.83
CA ILE A 214 11.43 13.50 14.51
C ILE A 214 11.91 12.63 15.67
N PHE A 215 13.16 12.18 15.62
CA PHE A 215 13.80 11.35 16.65
C PHE A 215 15.09 12.02 17.17
N PRO A 216 14.99 13.06 18.03
CA PRO A 216 16.15 13.81 18.50
C PRO A 216 17.11 12.95 19.31
N THR A 217 16.59 11.96 20.03
CA THR A 217 17.34 11.00 20.85
C THR A 217 16.86 9.57 20.59
N GLU A 218 17.57 8.57 21.10
CA GLU A 218 17.14 7.16 21.06
C GLU A 218 15.90 6.88 21.92
N ASN A 219 15.66 7.74 22.89
CA ASN A 219 14.62 7.55 23.90
C ASN A 219 13.36 8.40 23.64
N PHE A 220 13.41 9.34 22.68
CA PHE A 220 12.30 10.22 22.38
C PHE A 220 12.08 10.38 20.88
N GLY A 221 10.83 10.25 20.46
CA GLY A 221 10.39 10.45 19.09
C GLY A 221 8.97 10.97 18.99
N ILE A 222 8.72 11.75 17.95
CA ILE A 222 7.41 12.24 17.55
C ILE A 222 7.17 11.83 16.11
N GLU A 223 6.03 11.23 15.87
CA GLU A 223 5.55 10.83 14.54
C GLU A 223 4.23 11.56 14.27
N TYR A 224 4.14 12.23 13.14
CA TYR A 224 2.93 12.93 12.70
C TYR A 224 2.56 12.47 11.29
N THR A 225 1.33 12.01 11.13
CA THR A 225 0.76 11.62 9.83
C THR A 225 -0.45 12.50 9.53
N PHE A 226 -0.58 12.95 8.31
CA PHE A 226 -1.66 13.86 7.91
C PHE A 226 -2.19 13.56 6.51
N ALA A 227 -3.43 13.96 6.28
CA ALA A 227 -4.05 14.08 4.98
C ALA A 227 -4.80 15.41 4.89
N VAL A 228 -4.44 16.23 3.92
CA VAL A 228 -5.02 17.56 3.67
C VAL A 228 -5.70 17.53 2.31
N ASP A 229 -6.90 18.07 2.21
CA ASP A 229 -7.63 18.09 0.96
C ASP A 229 -6.92 18.93 -0.13
N ASN A 230 -7.40 18.84 -1.37
CA ASN A 230 -6.79 19.50 -2.52
C ASN A 230 -6.79 21.02 -2.45
N SER A 231 -7.72 21.63 -1.72
CA SER A 231 -7.81 23.08 -1.50
C SER A 231 -6.86 23.53 -0.37
N LEU A 232 -6.30 22.60 0.39
CA LEU A 232 -5.48 22.80 1.59
C LEU A 232 -6.25 23.49 2.75
N ASP A 233 -7.57 23.48 2.70
CA ASP A 233 -8.44 24.14 3.68
C ASP A 233 -8.85 23.22 4.82
N HIS A 234 -8.91 21.91 4.58
CA HIS A 234 -9.40 20.92 5.53
C HIS A 234 -8.41 19.77 5.73
N ASN A 235 -8.23 19.40 6.99
CA ASN A 235 -7.49 18.20 7.36
C ASN A 235 -8.46 17.02 7.50
N ASN A 236 -8.43 16.08 6.57
CA ASN A 236 -9.27 14.89 6.60
C ASN A 236 -8.75 13.85 7.59
N TYR A 237 -7.45 13.89 7.87
CA TYR A 237 -6.81 12.98 8.81
C TYR A 237 -5.60 13.62 9.48
N ASN A 238 -5.51 13.47 10.81
CA ASN A 238 -4.35 13.86 11.60
C ASN A 238 -4.10 12.81 12.68
N PHE A 239 -2.87 12.34 12.78
CA PHE A 239 -2.44 11.43 13.82
C PHE A 239 -1.09 11.84 14.36
N VAL A 240 -0.99 12.01 15.67
CA VAL A 240 0.27 12.31 16.37
C VAL A 240 0.56 11.18 17.34
N LYS A 241 1.77 10.65 17.29
CA LYS A 241 2.28 9.66 18.24
C LYS A 241 3.58 10.15 18.84
N ALA A 242 3.68 10.13 20.16
CA ALA A 242 4.91 10.41 20.88
C ALA A 242 5.40 9.13 21.57
N ASN A 243 6.67 8.81 21.39
CA ASN A 243 7.33 7.66 21.98
C ASN A 243 8.36 8.17 22.99
N LEU A 244 8.27 7.70 24.24
CA LEU A 244 9.25 7.97 25.29
C LEU A 244 9.68 6.65 25.90
N LYS A 245 10.98 6.36 25.84
CA LYS A 245 11.59 5.22 26.53
C LYS A 245 12.27 5.72 27.80
N VAL A 246 11.76 5.29 28.93
CA VAL A 246 12.34 5.56 30.26
C VAL A 246 13.17 4.32 30.65
N ASN A 247 14.43 4.55 31.00
CA ASN A 247 15.35 3.49 31.47
C ASN A 247 15.27 3.38 32.99
#